data_b7005da95b3d16a62a625f8308f85e9a
#
_entry.id   b7005da95b3d16a62a625f8308f85e9a
#
_cell.length_a   1.000
_cell.length_b   1.000
_cell.length_c   1.000
_cell.angle_alpha   90.00
_cell.angle_beta   90.00
_cell.angle_gamma   90.00
#
_symmetry.space_group_name_H-M   'P 1'
#
loop_
_entity.id
_entity.type
_entity.pdbx_description
1 polymer ?
#
loop_
_entity_poly.entity_id
_entity_poly.type
_entity_poly.pdbx_seq_one_letter_code
_entity_poly.pdbx_strand_id
1 'polypeptide(L)'
;KYPCPVFMGSAHLSKSLKDKSIMADLLEGTSFIPKTIKVTQENPRFSDVEEIIGFPCWIRATEGTGGLGSLKLDDISSYKSWLFINSNIPEFTVSEFLTGRHLANQMLYYNGEYIKGAALECAEYVMANTAPSHVTGNTHFGRFLNEDRINKFCDDCVKQLEEKLGIPAHGILSFDIKEDKTGDLKVTEINIRHMAYTGVMAQVGFDLIEDTIRIHEDGDCTNILPDPYHHYEKPYIFLRDVDVEPIILESEEIFSDPKHLFVNEGK
;
A
#
# COMPACT_ATOMS: atom_id res chain seq x y z
N LYS A 1 23.78 -4.28 -18.69
CA LYS A 1 23.95 -2.86 -18.35
C LYS A 1 22.96 -2.09 -19.22
N TYR A 2 22.00 -1.39 -18.63
CA TYR A 2 21.02 -0.61 -19.37
C TYR A 2 21.70 0.66 -19.90
N PRO A 3 21.36 1.11 -21.13
CA PRO A 3 22.01 2.28 -21.74
C PRO A 3 21.51 3.62 -21.16
N CYS A 4 20.46 3.62 -20.34
CA CYS A 4 19.92 4.81 -19.69
C CYS A 4 20.01 4.73 -18.17
N PRO A 5 20.10 5.87 -17.47
CA PRO A 5 20.03 5.91 -16.02
C PRO A 5 18.70 5.33 -15.52
N VAL A 6 18.71 4.75 -14.34
CA VAL A 6 17.52 4.18 -13.70
C VAL A 6 17.43 4.76 -12.29
N PHE A 7 16.31 5.43 -11.99
CA PHE A 7 16.00 5.96 -10.66
C PHE A 7 15.10 4.97 -9.91
N MET A 8 15.72 4.07 -9.18
CA MET A 8 15.01 3.09 -8.35
C MET A 8 15.95 2.50 -7.29
N GLY A 9 15.38 1.97 -6.23
CA GLY A 9 16.11 1.26 -5.18
C GLY A 9 16.92 0.08 -5.69
N SER A 10 17.85 -0.39 -4.86
CA SER A 10 18.68 -1.55 -5.19
C SER A 10 17.84 -2.79 -5.49
N ALA A 11 18.41 -3.73 -6.24
CA ALA A 11 17.75 -5.01 -6.52
C ALA A 11 17.47 -5.80 -5.22
N HIS A 12 18.29 -5.63 -4.19
CA HIS A 12 18.06 -6.26 -2.88
C HIS A 12 16.84 -5.65 -2.19
N LEU A 13 16.75 -4.32 -2.09
CA LEU A 13 15.58 -3.63 -1.55
C LEU A 13 14.31 -4.05 -2.30
N SER A 14 14.37 -4.05 -3.64
CA SER A 14 13.25 -4.46 -4.50
C SER A 14 12.76 -5.88 -4.19
N LYS A 15 13.68 -6.82 -4.07
CA LYS A 15 13.35 -8.22 -3.78
C LYS A 15 12.75 -8.37 -2.37
N SER A 16 13.31 -7.68 -1.39
CA SER A 16 12.87 -7.75 0.01
C SER A 16 11.46 -7.18 0.22
N LEU A 17 11.06 -6.16 -0.55
CA LEU A 17 9.75 -5.55 -0.41
C LEU A 17 8.67 -6.19 -1.30
N LYS A 18 9.06 -6.81 -2.41
CA LYS A 18 8.12 -7.47 -3.32
C LYS A 18 7.50 -8.72 -2.72
N ASP A 19 8.27 -9.49 -1.98
CA ASP A 19 7.82 -10.70 -1.30
C ASP A 19 7.20 -10.32 0.06
N LYS A 20 5.89 -10.52 0.18
CA LYS A 20 5.12 -10.17 1.38
C LYS A 20 5.57 -10.95 2.61
N SER A 21 6.12 -12.15 2.42
CA SER A 21 6.63 -12.95 3.52
C SER A 21 7.96 -12.43 4.04
N ILE A 22 8.86 -11.99 3.15
CA ILE A 22 10.12 -11.36 3.53
C ILE A 22 9.85 -10.01 4.23
N MET A 23 8.94 -9.20 3.70
CA MET A 23 8.53 -7.95 4.34
C MET A 23 7.97 -8.20 5.75
N ALA A 24 7.14 -9.24 5.91
CA ALA A 24 6.60 -9.61 7.22
C ALA A 24 7.70 -10.02 8.21
N ASP A 25 8.71 -10.79 7.78
CA ASP A 25 9.86 -11.15 8.63
C ASP A 25 10.69 -9.94 9.02
N LEU A 26 10.93 -9.02 8.07
CA LEU A 26 11.68 -7.80 8.33
C LEU A 26 10.98 -6.89 9.35
N LEU A 27 9.67 -6.87 9.36
CA LEU A 27 8.87 -6.03 10.25
C LEU A 27 8.26 -6.80 11.43
N GLU A 28 8.62 -8.07 11.62
CA GLU A 28 8.16 -8.88 12.74
C GLU A 28 8.48 -8.23 14.09
N GLY A 29 7.51 -8.27 15.01
CA GLY A 29 7.62 -7.68 16.35
C GLY A 29 7.48 -6.16 16.38
N THR A 30 7.26 -5.51 15.25
CA THR A 30 6.97 -4.07 15.19
C THR A 30 5.46 -3.82 15.14
N SER A 31 5.07 -2.55 15.35
CA SER A 31 3.68 -2.11 15.17
C SER A 31 3.32 -1.79 13.71
N PHE A 32 4.28 -1.85 12.78
CA PHE A 32 4.07 -1.46 11.39
C PHE A 32 3.19 -2.41 10.59
N ILE A 33 3.17 -3.68 10.92
CA ILE A 33 2.37 -4.70 10.22
C ILE A 33 1.31 -5.31 11.15
N PRO A 34 0.20 -5.87 10.59
CA PRO A 34 -0.69 -6.70 11.38
C PRO A 34 0.03 -7.96 11.85
N LYS A 35 -0.46 -8.59 12.91
CA LYS A 35 0.03 -9.94 13.26
C LYS A 35 -0.10 -10.82 12.03
N THR A 36 0.98 -11.46 11.65
CA THR A 36 1.07 -12.23 10.40
C THR A 36 1.86 -13.52 10.66
N ILE A 37 1.38 -14.62 10.13
CA ILE A 37 2.11 -15.89 10.10
C ILE A 37 2.26 -16.38 8.66
N LYS A 38 3.38 -17.02 8.40
CA LYS A 38 3.62 -17.73 7.13
C LYS A 38 3.08 -19.15 7.25
N VAL A 39 2.48 -19.60 6.19
CA VAL A 39 1.91 -20.94 6.07
C VAL A 39 2.18 -21.50 4.69
N THR A 40 2.21 -22.83 4.58
CA THR A 40 2.35 -23.54 3.31
C THR A 40 1.23 -24.55 3.14
N GLN A 41 1.03 -25.05 1.94
CA GLN A 41 0.07 -26.13 1.69
C GLN A 41 0.41 -27.39 2.52
N GLU A 42 1.69 -27.68 2.71
CA GLU A 42 2.16 -28.83 3.47
C GLU A 42 2.05 -28.65 4.99
N ASN A 43 2.18 -27.38 5.44
CA ASN A 43 2.07 -27.00 6.85
C ASN A 43 1.13 -25.81 7.02
N PRO A 44 -0.19 -26.02 7.02
CA PRO A 44 -1.19 -24.95 7.10
C PRO A 44 -1.37 -24.36 8.50
N ARG A 45 -0.70 -24.87 9.53
CA ARG A 45 -0.63 -24.31 10.89
C ARG A 45 -2.00 -23.94 11.47
N PHE A 46 -2.99 -24.82 11.36
CA PHE A 46 -4.38 -24.54 11.76
C PHE A 46 -4.52 -23.99 13.19
N SER A 47 -3.84 -24.61 14.17
CA SER A 47 -3.88 -24.15 15.57
C SER A 47 -3.30 -22.76 15.73
N ASP A 48 -2.18 -22.46 15.06
CA ASP A 48 -1.54 -21.16 15.15
C ASP A 48 -2.43 -20.06 14.53
N VAL A 49 -3.13 -20.37 13.43
CA VAL A 49 -4.09 -19.43 12.84
C VAL A 49 -5.22 -19.12 13.82
N GLU A 50 -5.76 -20.13 14.49
CA GLU A 50 -6.84 -19.93 15.47
C GLU A 50 -6.36 -19.20 16.75
N GLU A 51 -5.19 -19.54 17.28
CA GLU A 51 -4.70 -19.05 18.57
C GLU A 51 -3.99 -17.70 18.46
N ILE A 52 -3.20 -17.48 17.39
CA ILE A 52 -2.35 -16.29 17.24
C ILE A 52 -3.08 -15.18 16.47
N ILE A 53 -3.74 -15.54 15.35
CA ILE A 53 -4.40 -14.58 14.47
C ILE A 53 -5.87 -14.42 14.87
N GLY A 54 -6.59 -15.53 14.97
CA GLY A 54 -8.05 -15.57 15.17
C GLY A 54 -8.83 -15.32 13.87
N PHE A 55 -10.15 -15.35 13.97
CA PHE A 55 -11.05 -15.06 12.86
C PHE A 55 -11.94 -13.84 13.18
N PRO A 56 -12.33 -13.05 12.15
CA PRO A 56 -11.93 -13.21 10.76
C PRO A 56 -10.46 -12.89 10.53
N CYS A 57 -9.85 -13.55 9.56
CA CYS A 57 -8.46 -13.28 9.14
C CYS A 57 -8.36 -13.00 7.64
N TRP A 58 -7.20 -12.51 7.21
CA TRP A 58 -6.90 -12.24 5.81
C TRP A 58 -5.81 -13.18 5.31
N ILE A 59 -6.11 -13.94 4.25
CA ILE A 59 -5.13 -14.79 3.58
C ILE A 59 -4.72 -14.19 2.24
N ARG A 60 -3.47 -14.37 1.84
CA ARG A 60 -2.96 -14.00 0.51
C ARG A 60 -1.70 -14.78 0.15
N ALA A 61 -1.49 -14.99 -1.15
CA ALA A 61 -0.24 -15.53 -1.68
C ALA A 61 0.95 -14.61 -1.32
N THR A 62 2.12 -15.19 -1.06
CA THR A 62 3.35 -14.42 -0.77
C THR A 62 3.79 -13.60 -1.98
N GLU A 63 3.61 -14.14 -3.18
CA GLU A 63 3.85 -13.46 -4.44
C GLU A 63 2.55 -13.35 -5.24
N GLY A 64 2.39 -12.27 -6.01
CA GLY A 64 1.24 -12.01 -6.85
C GLY A 64 0.82 -10.54 -6.85
N THR A 65 -0.09 -10.18 -7.74
CA THR A 65 -0.62 -8.82 -7.90
C THR A 65 -2.14 -8.85 -8.04
N GLY A 66 -2.78 -7.68 -7.85
CA GLY A 66 -4.23 -7.54 -8.11
C GLY A 66 -5.12 -8.34 -7.16
N GLY A 67 -4.67 -8.64 -5.95
CA GLY A 67 -5.45 -9.39 -4.97
C GLY A 67 -5.66 -10.87 -5.29
N LEU A 68 -4.96 -11.41 -6.29
CA LEU A 68 -5.09 -12.83 -6.66
C LEU A 68 -4.71 -13.73 -5.47
N GLY A 69 -5.59 -14.70 -5.16
CA GLY A 69 -5.41 -15.58 -4.01
C GLY A 69 -5.62 -14.90 -2.65
N SER A 70 -6.13 -13.67 -2.64
CA SER A 70 -6.48 -12.99 -1.38
C SER A 70 -7.95 -13.20 -1.03
N LEU A 71 -8.23 -13.45 0.26
CA LEU A 71 -9.61 -13.60 0.74
C LEU A 71 -9.71 -13.30 2.23
N LYS A 72 -10.84 -12.75 2.65
CA LYS A 72 -11.27 -12.75 4.04
C LYS A 72 -11.80 -14.15 4.40
N LEU A 73 -11.30 -14.69 5.48
CA LEU A 73 -11.73 -15.98 6.01
C LEU A 73 -12.43 -15.77 7.36
N ASP A 74 -13.64 -16.27 7.47
CA ASP A 74 -14.47 -16.03 8.65
C ASP A 74 -14.32 -17.13 9.72
N ASP A 75 -13.81 -18.30 9.32
CA ASP A 75 -13.63 -19.45 10.20
C ASP A 75 -12.62 -20.47 9.64
N ILE A 76 -12.35 -21.51 10.42
CA ILE A 76 -11.44 -22.59 10.03
C ILE A 76 -11.94 -23.40 8.82
N SER A 77 -13.26 -23.46 8.58
CA SER A 77 -13.84 -24.17 7.44
C SER A 77 -13.56 -23.43 6.14
N SER A 78 -13.75 -22.11 6.16
CA SER A 78 -13.40 -21.25 5.02
C SER A 78 -11.89 -21.29 4.72
N TYR A 79 -11.04 -21.37 5.75
CA TYR A 79 -9.60 -21.55 5.58
C TYR A 79 -9.25 -22.87 4.88
N LYS A 80 -9.83 -23.99 5.33
CA LYS A 80 -9.63 -25.29 4.70
C LYS A 80 -10.13 -25.30 3.24
N SER A 81 -11.27 -24.67 2.99
CA SER A 81 -11.84 -24.56 1.64
C SER A 81 -10.94 -23.74 0.72
N TRP A 82 -10.37 -22.64 1.22
CA TRP A 82 -9.43 -21.81 0.48
C TRP A 82 -8.17 -22.59 0.08
N LEU A 83 -7.60 -23.37 1.02
CA LEU A 83 -6.43 -24.22 0.75
C LEU A 83 -6.71 -25.23 -0.34
N PHE A 84 -7.88 -25.85 -0.31
CA PHE A 84 -8.27 -26.83 -1.31
C PHE A 84 -8.41 -26.21 -2.70
N ILE A 85 -9.08 -25.05 -2.80
CA ILE A 85 -9.31 -24.35 -4.07
C ILE A 85 -7.98 -23.81 -4.64
N ASN A 86 -7.08 -23.33 -3.79
CA ASN A 86 -5.81 -22.71 -4.16
C ASN A 86 -4.62 -23.67 -3.95
N SER A 87 -4.81 -24.97 -4.20
CA SER A 87 -3.79 -26.00 -4.00
C SER A 87 -2.51 -25.80 -4.83
N ASN A 88 -2.57 -24.96 -5.85
CA ASN A 88 -1.42 -24.53 -6.67
C ASN A 88 -0.57 -23.41 -6.05
N ILE A 89 -1.02 -22.78 -4.96
CA ILE A 89 -0.25 -21.75 -4.24
C ILE A 89 0.56 -22.43 -3.16
N PRO A 90 1.90 -22.48 -3.25
CA PRO A 90 2.72 -23.23 -2.29
C PRO A 90 2.86 -22.51 -0.94
N GLU A 91 2.95 -21.19 -0.95
CA GLU A 91 3.21 -20.34 0.23
C GLU A 91 2.27 -19.14 0.27
N PHE A 92 1.80 -18.83 1.47
CA PHE A 92 0.92 -17.69 1.71
C PHE A 92 1.09 -17.14 3.13
N THR A 93 0.59 -15.94 3.34
CA THR A 93 0.50 -15.31 4.65
C THR A 93 -0.93 -15.29 5.14
N VAL A 94 -1.11 -15.51 6.44
CA VAL A 94 -2.38 -15.30 7.14
C VAL A 94 -2.15 -14.19 8.16
N SER A 95 -2.97 -13.15 8.13
CA SER A 95 -2.85 -11.99 9.01
C SER A 95 -4.19 -11.59 9.61
N GLU A 96 -4.15 -10.74 10.62
CA GLU A 96 -5.34 -10.09 11.17
C GLU A 96 -6.13 -9.41 10.06
N PHE A 97 -7.46 -9.53 10.14
CA PHE A 97 -8.35 -8.81 9.22
C PHE A 97 -8.51 -7.35 9.67
N LEU A 98 -8.03 -6.43 8.86
CA LEU A 98 -8.08 -4.99 9.14
C LEU A 98 -9.39 -4.40 8.62
N THR A 99 -10.13 -3.68 9.47
CA THR A 99 -11.49 -3.20 9.19
C THR A 99 -11.58 -1.70 8.89
N GLY A 100 -10.49 -0.95 9.13
CA GLY A 100 -10.49 0.50 8.95
C GLY A 100 -10.27 0.95 7.50
N ARG A 101 -10.01 2.24 7.34
CA ARG A 101 -9.79 2.86 6.03
C ARG A 101 -8.63 2.21 5.28
N HIS A 102 -8.75 2.15 3.97
CA HIS A 102 -7.64 1.78 3.09
C HIS A 102 -6.94 3.05 2.63
N LEU A 103 -5.69 3.19 3.02
CA LEU A 103 -4.88 4.37 2.79
C LEU A 103 -3.71 4.02 1.88
N ALA A 104 -3.19 5.01 1.20
CA ALA A 104 -1.96 4.88 0.44
C ALA A 104 -1.07 6.11 0.66
N ASN A 105 0.22 5.89 0.47
CA ASN A 105 1.21 6.96 0.53
C ASN A 105 2.21 6.77 -0.60
N GLN A 106 2.60 7.85 -1.27
CA GLN A 106 3.73 7.85 -2.19
C GLN A 106 4.84 8.74 -1.67
N MET A 107 6.07 8.25 -1.74
CA MET A 107 7.26 8.89 -1.20
C MET A 107 8.40 8.86 -2.20
N LEU A 108 9.18 9.93 -2.19
CA LEU A 108 10.45 10.05 -2.90
C LEU A 108 11.60 10.03 -1.90
N TYR A 109 12.52 9.10 -2.10
CA TYR A 109 13.78 9.00 -1.37
C TYR A 109 14.97 9.17 -2.30
N TYR A 110 15.98 9.86 -1.80
CA TYR A 110 17.26 9.98 -2.49
C TYR A 110 18.41 9.63 -1.56
N ASN A 111 19.02 8.45 -1.76
CA ASN A 111 20.13 7.93 -0.96
C ASN A 111 19.90 7.95 0.56
N GLY A 112 18.71 7.53 1.01
CA GLY A 112 18.31 7.49 2.41
C GLY A 112 17.66 8.78 2.92
N GLU A 113 17.65 9.85 2.13
CA GLU A 113 16.99 11.09 2.49
C GLU A 113 15.54 11.09 2.01
N TYR A 114 14.62 11.38 2.93
CA TYR A 114 13.19 11.54 2.64
C TYR A 114 12.92 12.94 2.07
N ILE A 115 12.59 13.02 0.80
CA ILE A 115 12.42 14.29 0.08
C ILE A 115 10.97 14.74 0.04
N LYS A 116 10.06 13.87 -0.40
CA LYS A 116 8.64 14.19 -0.56
C LYS A 116 7.74 13.02 -0.16
N GLY A 117 6.53 13.35 0.30
CA GLY A 117 5.50 12.36 0.55
C GLY A 117 4.11 12.93 0.64
N ALA A 118 3.15 12.20 0.10
CA ALA A 118 1.75 12.58 0.13
C ALA A 118 0.85 11.35 0.32
N ALA A 119 -0.28 11.57 1.00
CA ALA A 119 -1.22 10.53 1.37
C ALA A 119 -2.56 10.66 0.66
N LEU A 120 -3.21 9.52 0.47
CA LEU A 120 -4.58 9.45 -0.02
C LEU A 120 -5.34 8.25 0.58
N GLU A 121 -6.65 8.27 0.49
CA GLU A 121 -7.53 7.15 0.78
C GLU A 121 -7.99 6.48 -0.50
N CYS A 122 -7.86 5.15 -0.55
CA CYS A 122 -8.39 4.30 -1.60
C CYS A 122 -9.79 3.83 -1.20
N ALA A 123 -10.82 4.62 -1.55
CA ALA A 123 -12.17 4.36 -1.08
C ALA A 123 -12.86 3.22 -1.85
N GLU A 124 -12.57 3.09 -3.16
CA GLU A 124 -13.15 2.05 -4.00
C GLU A 124 -12.16 1.58 -5.07
N TYR A 125 -12.22 0.31 -5.43
CA TYR A 125 -11.43 -0.30 -6.50
C TYR A 125 -12.24 -0.50 -7.77
N VAL A 126 -11.60 -0.33 -8.91
CA VAL A 126 -12.15 -0.73 -10.22
C VAL A 126 -12.56 -2.19 -10.17
N MET A 127 -13.80 -2.48 -10.57
CA MET A 127 -14.34 -3.84 -10.63
C MET A 127 -14.24 -4.64 -9.32
N ALA A 128 -14.28 -3.98 -8.16
CA ALA A 128 -14.17 -4.63 -6.85
C ALA A 128 -15.14 -5.81 -6.68
N ASN A 129 -16.36 -5.67 -7.20
CA ASN A 129 -17.40 -6.69 -7.10
C ASN A 129 -17.12 -7.98 -7.92
N THR A 130 -16.13 -7.98 -8.81
CA THR A 130 -15.74 -9.15 -9.59
C THR A 130 -14.67 -9.99 -8.90
N ALA A 131 -13.98 -9.43 -7.90
CA ALA A 131 -12.97 -10.13 -7.12
C ALA A 131 -13.57 -10.68 -5.82
N PRO A 132 -13.38 -11.97 -5.48
CA PRO A 132 -13.86 -12.54 -4.21
C PRO A 132 -13.37 -11.77 -2.97
N SER A 133 -12.19 -11.17 -3.06
CA SER A 133 -11.59 -10.35 -2.00
C SER A 133 -12.10 -8.91 -1.97
N HIS A 134 -12.84 -8.45 -2.98
CA HIS A 134 -13.16 -7.04 -3.26
C HIS A 134 -11.93 -6.14 -3.42
N VAL A 135 -10.74 -6.71 -3.58
CA VAL A 135 -9.47 -5.99 -3.78
C VAL A 135 -8.92 -6.33 -5.16
N THR A 136 -8.83 -5.34 -6.02
CA THR A 136 -8.24 -5.48 -7.37
C THR A 136 -6.92 -4.73 -7.53
N GLY A 137 -6.52 -3.96 -6.51
CA GLY A 137 -5.27 -3.19 -6.52
C GLY A 137 -5.29 -1.98 -7.46
N ASN A 138 -6.45 -1.60 -7.99
CA ASN A 138 -6.60 -0.48 -8.91
C ASN A 138 -7.69 0.46 -8.41
N THR A 139 -7.29 1.55 -7.76
CA THR A 139 -8.22 2.51 -7.14
C THR A 139 -9.07 3.21 -8.20
N HIS A 140 -10.38 3.12 -8.05
CA HIS A 140 -11.38 3.78 -8.88
C HIS A 140 -11.77 5.14 -8.29
N PHE A 141 -12.08 5.15 -7.00
CA PHE A 141 -12.46 6.33 -6.27
C PHE A 141 -11.53 6.54 -5.08
N GLY A 142 -10.99 7.75 -4.92
CA GLY A 142 -10.13 8.09 -3.81
C GLY A 142 -10.23 9.53 -3.37
N ARG A 143 -9.66 9.80 -2.22
CA ARG A 143 -9.65 11.10 -1.55
C ARG A 143 -8.23 11.46 -1.15
N PHE A 144 -7.79 12.66 -1.48
CA PHE A 144 -6.49 13.17 -1.05
C PHE A 144 -6.55 13.60 0.42
N LEU A 145 -5.50 13.31 1.18
CA LEU A 145 -5.48 13.49 2.63
C LEU A 145 -4.33 14.38 3.08
N ASN A 146 -4.63 15.31 3.98
CA ASN A 146 -3.66 16.14 4.71
C ASN A 146 -3.47 15.57 6.14
N GLU A 147 -3.02 14.32 6.23
CA GLU A 147 -2.80 13.62 7.51
C GLU A 147 -1.31 13.28 7.68
N ASP A 148 -0.53 14.15 8.32
CA ASP A 148 0.91 14.00 8.58
C ASP A 148 1.27 12.67 9.23
N ARG A 149 0.37 12.11 10.05
CA ARG A 149 0.59 10.83 10.70
C ARG A 149 0.86 9.70 9.72
N ILE A 150 0.27 9.76 8.50
CA ILE A 150 0.46 8.72 7.48
C ILE A 150 1.87 8.82 6.89
N ASN A 151 2.29 10.04 6.51
CA ASN A 151 3.63 10.28 6.00
C ASN A 151 4.70 9.90 7.04
N LYS A 152 4.51 10.33 8.28
CA LYS A 152 5.41 10.00 9.38
C LYS A 152 5.50 8.49 9.63
N PHE A 153 4.38 7.80 9.67
CA PHE A 153 4.33 6.35 9.88
C PHE A 153 5.10 5.60 8.77
N CYS A 154 4.93 6.01 7.51
CA CYS A 154 5.65 5.41 6.39
C CYS A 154 7.15 5.68 6.46
N ASP A 155 7.57 6.91 6.78
CA ASP A 155 8.98 7.27 6.95
C ASP A 155 9.63 6.48 8.10
N ASP A 156 8.97 6.36 9.25
CA ASP A 156 9.44 5.56 10.37
C ASP A 156 9.58 4.07 9.98
N CYS A 157 8.66 3.55 9.17
CA CYS A 157 8.74 2.19 8.63
C CYS A 157 9.95 2.02 7.68
N VAL A 158 10.19 3.00 6.79
CA VAL A 158 11.36 2.98 5.89
C VAL A 158 12.66 2.99 6.68
N LYS A 159 12.79 3.83 7.70
CA LYS A 159 13.98 3.87 8.59
C LYS A 159 14.24 2.52 9.25
N GLN A 160 13.18 1.85 9.72
CA GLN A 160 13.30 0.52 10.30
C GLN A 160 13.79 -0.53 9.26
N LEU A 161 13.32 -0.43 8.01
CA LEU A 161 13.76 -1.30 6.93
C LEU A 161 15.21 -1.01 6.52
N GLU A 162 15.62 0.27 6.44
CA GLU A 162 17.01 0.66 6.18
C GLU A 162 17.95 0.11 7.24
N GLU A 163 17.59 0.22 8.52
CA GLU A 163 18.38 -0.31 9.63
C GLU A 163 18.55 -1.83 9.51
N LYS A 164 17.47 -2.57 9.23
CA LYS A 164 17.51 -4.03 9.13
C LYS A 164 18.22 -4.54 7.89
N LEU A 165 18.10 -3.84 6.78
CA LEU A 165 18.71 -4.23 5.50
C LEU A 165 20.12 -3.69 5.31
N GLY A 166 20.52 -2.65 6.03
CA GLY A 166 21.78 -1.93 5.82
C GLY A 166 21.86 -1.24 4.45
N ILE A 167 20.71 -0.86 3.87
CA ILE A 167 20.59 -0.30 2.53
C ILE A 167 19.76 0.96 2.60
N PRO A 168 20.26 2.12 2.09
CA PRO A 168 19.50 3.34 2.05
C PRO A 168 18.33 3.22 1.05
N ALA A 169 17.19 3.79 1.40
CA ALA A 169 16.05 3.93 0.52
C ALA A 169 16.40 4.87 -0.64
N HIS A 170 15.99 4.53 -1.85
CA HIS A 170 16.25 5.33 -3.05
C HIS A 170 15.18 5.07 -4.10
N GLY A 171 14.65 6.12 -4.70
CA GLY A 171 13.59 6.04 -5.68
C GLY A 171 12.20 6.29 -5.09
N ILE A 172 11.19 5.87 -5.82
CA ILE A 172 9.79 6.00 -5.40
C ILE A 172 9.39 4.78 -4.57
N LEU A 173 8.91 5.02 -3.37
CA LEU A 173 8.27 4.03 -2.51
C LEU A 173 6.78 4.35 -2.40
N SER A 174 5.95 3.34 -2.56
CA SER A 174 4.50 3.48 -2.46
C SER A 174 3.95 2.45 -1.49
N PHE A 175 3.24 2.93 -0.49
CA PHE A 175 2.70 2.13 0.60
C PHE A 175 1.20 1.90 0.39
N ASP A 176 0.78 0.65 0.53
CA ASP A 176 -0.59 0.29 0.80
C ASP A 176 -0.74 0.07 2.31
N ILE A 177 -1.66 0.80 2.92
CA ILE A 177 -1.84 0.87 4.37
C ILE A 177 -3.30 0.59 4.69
N LYS A 178 -3.55 -0.06 5.81
CA LYS A 178 -4.90 -0.20 6.32
C LYS A 178 -4.94 0.14 7.80
N GLU A 179 -5.98 0.81 8.23
CA GLU A 179 -6.23 1.01 9.66
C GLU A 179 -6.80 -0.26 10.27
N ASP A 180 -6.37 -0.57 11.48
CA ASP A 180 -7.02 -1.57 12.29
C ASP A 180 -8.31 -1.02 12.95
N LYS A 181 -8.95 -1.82 13.79
CA LYS A 181 -10.19 -1.46 14.50
C LYS A 181 -10.04 -0.28 15.46
N THR A 182 -8.81 0.07 15.85
CA THR A 182 -8.50 1.20 16.75
C THR A 182 -8.07 2.44 15.99
N GLY A 183 -7.88 2.34 14.67
CA GLY A 183 -7.40 3.41 13.81
C GLY A 183 -5.88 3.45 13.70
N ASP A 184 -5.17 2.44 14.23
CA ASP A 184 -3.73 2.32 14.08
C ASP A 184 -3.37 1.85 12.67
N LEU A 185 -2.34 2.49 12.12
CA LEU A 185 -1.89 2.22 10.75
C LEU A 185 -1.12 0.90 10.68
N LYS A 186 -1.37 0.12 9.62
CA LYS A 186 -0.66 -1.12 9.31
C LYS A 186 -0.29 -1.15 7.84
N VAL A 187 0.98 -1.37 7.55
CA VAL A 187 1.46 -1.60 6.18
C VAL A 187 0.96 -2.97 5.71
N THR A 188 0.36 -2.99 4.55
CA THR A 188 -0.07 -4.23 3.89
C THR A 188 0.81 -4.58 2.70
N GLU A 189 1.38 -3.59 2.00
CA GLU A 189 2.28 -3.78 0.88
C GLU A 189 3.17 -2.55 0.68
N ILE A 190 4.40 -2.74 0.21
CA ILE A 190 5.29 -1.65 -0.22
C ILE A 190 5.73 -1.93 -1.66
N ASN A 191 5.41 -0.99 -2.54
CA ASN A 191 5.78 -1.03 -3.94
C ASN A 191 6.91 -0.02 -4.21
N ILE A 192 7.91 -0.41 -5.00
CA ILE A 192 9.05 0.45 -5.37
C ILE A 192 8.86 1.04 -6.77
N ARG A 193 7.73 1.63 -7.00
CA ARG A 193 7.30 2.18 -8.29
C ARG A 193 6.22 3.23 -8.11
N HIS A 194 5.99 4.01 -9.14
CA HIS A 194 4.78 4.80 -9.26
C HIS A 194 3.52 3.94 -9.23
N MET A 195 2.45 4.48 -8.67
CA MET A 195 1.13 3.85 -8.61
C MET A 195 0.20 4.36 -9.70
N ALA A 196 -0.92 3.70 -9.86
CA ALA A 196 -1.89 4.04 -10.89
C ALA A 196 -2.50 5.44 -10.73
N TYR A 197 -2.47 6.00 -9.52
CA TYR A 197 -2.98 7.33 -9.20
C TYR A 197 -1.89 8.43 -9.19
N THR A 198 -0.63 8.14 -9.54
CA THR A 198 0.44 9.15 -9.54
C THR A 198 0.11 10.35 -10.43
N GLY A 199 -0.50 10.12 -11.60
CA GLY A 199 -0.89 11.20 -12.50
C GLY A 199 -1.99 12.11 -11.96
N VAL A 200 -2.93 11.60 -11.16
CA VAL A 200 -3.94 12.44 -10.50
C VAL A 200 -3.34 13.22 -9.33
N MET A 201 -2.33 12.66 -8.62
CA MET A 201 -1.58 13.40 -7.60
C MET A 201 -0.83 14.59 -8.22
N ALA A 202 -0.23 14.40 -9.40
CA ALA A 202 0.45 15.46 -10.13
C ALA A 202 -0.49 16.63 -10.48
N GLN A 203 -1.72 16.32 -10.88
CA GLN A 203 -2.73 17.35 -11.24
C GLN A 203 -3.17 18.22 -10.06
N VAL A 204 -2.98 17.76 -8.83
CA VAL A 204 -3.32 18.51 -7.59
C VAL A 204 -2.06 18.97 -6.83
N GLY A 205 -0.91 19.05 -7.52
CA GLY A 205 0.31 19.68 -7.00
C GLY A 205 1.38 18.74 -6.43
N PHE A 206 1.17 17.43 -6.43
CA PHE A 206 2.18 16.47 -5.99
C PHE A 206 2.74 15.67 -7.18
N ASP A 207 3.67 16.26 -7.91
CA ASP A 207 4.21 15.71 -9.17
C ASP A 207 5.55 14.99 -9.01
N LEU A 208 5.47 13.71 -8.61
CA LEU A 208 6.65 12.83 -8.55
C LEU A 208 7.17 12.42 -9.95
N ILE A 209 6.37 12.59 -11.00
CA ILE A 209 6.80 12.25 -12.36
C ILE A 209 7.80 13.30 -12.83
N GLU A 210 7.45 14.58 -12.69
CA GLU A 210 8.34 15.70 -13.00
C GLU A 210 9.62 15.63 -12.14
N ASP A 211 9.49 15.40 -10.82
CA ASP A 211 10.63 15.25 -9.92
C ASP A 211 11.58 14.13 -10.37
N THR A 212 11.03 12.99 -10.78
CA THR A 212 11.83 11.86 -11.29
C THR A 212 12.58 12.24 -12.57
N ILE A 213 11.94 12.96 -13.49
CA ILE A 213 12.58 13.45 -14.73
C ILE A 213 13.72 14.42 -14.39
N ARG A 214 13.47 15.37 -13.50
CA ARG A 214 14.50 16.35 -13.06
C ARG A 214 15.71 15.66 -12.43
N ILE A 215 15.49 14.68 -11.55
CA ILE A 215 16.59 13.90 -10.97
C ILE A 215 17.43 13.19 -12.05
N HIS A 216 16.78 12.70 -13.11
CA HIS A 216 17.51 12.10 -14.24
C HIS A 216 18.30 13.11 -15.05
N GLU A 217 17.77 14.30 -15.27
CA GLU A 217 18.42 15.36 -16.06
C GLU A 217 19.60 15.96 -15.28
N ASP A 218 19.41 16.24 -13.99
CA ASP A 218 20.41 16.89 -13.13
C ASP A 218 21.45 15.90 -12.58
N GLY A 219 21.08 14.62 -12.46
CA GLY A 219 21.89 13.57 -11.87
C GLY A 219 21.88 13.53 -10.33
N ASP A 220 21.10 14.42 -9.70
CA ASP A 220 20.89 14.49 -8.25
C ASP A 220 19.51 15.09 -7.90
N CYS A 221 19.24 15.33 -6.61
CA CYS A 221 17.98 15.89 -6.14
C CYS A 221 18.08 17.35 -5.65
N THR A 222 19.15 18.07 -5.96
CA THR A 222 19.40 19.43 -5.42
C THR A 222 18.36 20.47 -5.84
N ASN A 223 17.74 20.26 -7.00
CA ASN A 223 16.69 21.14 -7.54
C ASN A 223 15.27 20.67 -7.16
N ILE A 224 15.12 19.62 -6.35
CA ILE A 224 13.83 19.17 -5.85
C ILE A 224 13.56 19.85 -4.52
N LEU A 225 12.43 20.54 -4.44
CA LEU A 225 12.00 21.16 -3.17
C LEU A 225 11.50 20.06 -2.23
N PRO A 226 12.09 19.95 -1.01
CA PRO A 226 11.61 19.01 -0.02
C PRO A 226 10.16 19.32 0.40
N ASP A 227 9.34 18.29 0.41
CA ASP A 227 7.93 18.37 0.83
C ASP A 227 7.50 17.02 1.47
N PRO A 228 8.11 16.64 2.62
CA PRO A 228 7.89 15.32 3.23
C PRO A 228 6.48 15.13 3.79
N TYR A 229 5.73 16.20 3.96
CA TYR A 229 4.36 16.23 4.48
C TYR A 229 3.50 17.08 3.57
N HIS A 230 3.36 16.67 2.31
CA HIS A 230 2.61 17.44 1.33
C HIS A 230 1.15 17.64 1.77
N HIS A 231 0.72 18.89 1.69
CA HIS A 231 -0.66 19.28 1.96
C HIS A 231 -1.31 19.81 0.69
N TYR A 232 -2.38 19.15 0.28
CA TYR A 232 -3.21 19.60 -0.82
C TYR A 232 -3.96 20.88 -0.41
N GLU A 233 -4.07 21.85 -1.31
CA GLU A 233 -4.70 23.16 -1.03
C GLU A 233 -6.20 23.03 -0.69
N LYS A 234 -6.86 22.01 -1.24
CA LYS A 234 -8.29 21.77 -1.07
C LYS A 234 -8.58 20.29 -0.83
N PRO A 235 -9.74 19.96 -0.29
CA PRO A 235 -10.17 18.58 -0.09
C PRO A 235 -10.59 17.98 -1.44
N TYR A 236 -9.63 17.54 -2.24
CA TYR A 236 -9.90 16.92 -3.53
C TYR A 236 -10.28 15.44 -3.41
N ILE A 237 -11.15 15.02 -4.31
CA ILE A 237 -11.43 13.61 -4.62
C ILE A 237 -11.09 13.35 -6.07
N PHE A 238 -10.88 12.08 -6.43
CA PHE A 238 -10.72 11.68 -7.81
C PHE A 238 -11.57 10.45 -8.13
N LEU A 239 -12.06 10.43 -9.37
CA LEU A 239 -12.68 9.28 -10.01
C LEU A 239 -11.81 8.87 -11.18
N ARG A 240 -11.49 7.60 -11.27
CA ARG A 240 -10.63 7.05 -12.29
C ARG A 240 -11.17 5.72 -12.79
N ASP A 241 -11.20 5.55 -14.10
CA ASP A 241 -11.59 4.28 -14.72
C ASP A 241 -10.60 3.93 -15.85
N VAL A 242 -10.82 2.78 -16.47
CA VAL A 242 -10.05 2.32 -17.61
C VAL A 242 -10.48 3.11 -18.85
N ASP A 243 -9.52 3.51 -19.67
CA ASP A 243 -9.74 4.16 -20.97
C ASP A 243 -10.44 5.54 -20.93
N VAL A 244 -10.50 6.20 -19.77
CA VAL A 244 -11.00 7.57 -19.62
C VAL A 244 -10.04 8.42 -18.81
N GLU A 245 -10.03 9.72 -19.08
CA GLU A 245 -9.28 10.67 -18.28
C GLU A 245 -9.83 10.71 -16.85
N PRO A 246 -8.96 10.75 -15.83
CA PRO A 246 -9.39 10.90 -14.46
C PRO A 246 -10.15 12.22 -14.24
N ILE A 247 -11.17 12.19 -13.41
CA ILE A 247 -11.92 13.36 -12.98
C ILE A 247 -11.46 13.72 -11.57
N ILE A 248 -11.06 14.98 -11.37
CA ILE A 248 -10.70 15.53 -10.06
C ILE A 248 -11.73 16.60 -9.72
N LEU A 249 -12.25 16.53 -8.51
CA LEU A 249 -13.30 17.43 -8.02
C LEU A 249 -12.94 17.91 -6.61
N GLU A 250 -13.38 19.12 -6.26
CA GLU A 250 -13.40 19.55 -4.86
C GLU A 250 -14.53 18.82 -4.15
N SER A 251 -14.25 18.18 -3.04
CA SER A 251 -15.26 17.36 -2.36
C SER A 251 -16.46 18.17 -1.89
N GLU A 252 -16.28 19.47 -1.61
CA GLU A 252 -17.36 20.40 -1.21
C GLU A 252 -18.34 20.68 -2.35
N GLU A 253 -17.92 20.55 -3.61
CA GLU A 253 -18.78 20.76 -4.77
C GLU A 253 -19.84 19.66 -4.93
N ILE A 254 -19.57 18.47 -4.40
CA ILE A 254 -20.46 17.32 -4.56
C ILE A 254 -21.24 17.02 -3.28
N PHE A 255 -20.65 17.31 -2.13
CA PHE A 255 -21.16 16.85 -0.85
C PHE A 255 -21.14 17.97 0.19
N SER A 256 -22.25 18.19 0.82
CA SER A 256 -22.37 19.14 1.93
C SER A 256 -21.58 18.72 3.18
N ASP A 257 -21.23 17.44 3.31
CA ASP A 257 -20.32 16.90 4.32
C ASP A 257 -19.54 15.70 3.77
N PRO A 258 -18.31 15.91 3.30
CA PRO A 258 -17.46 14.84 2.74
C PRO A 258 -17.19 13.68 3.70
N LYS A 259 -17.31 13.90 5.01
CA LYS A 259 -17.05 12.86 6.02
C LYS A 259 -18.07 11.73 5.98
N HIS A 260 -19.30 12.01 5.56
CA HIS A 260 -20.35 10.99 5.49
C HIS A 260 -20.26 10.04 4.29
N LEU A 261 -19.45 10.35 3.29
CA LEU A 261 -19.31 9.52 2.09
C LEU A 261 -18.50 8.25 2.29
N PHE A 262 -17.65 8.24 3.28
CA PHE A 262 -16.62 7.22 3.45
C PHE A 262 -16.84 6.34 4.68
N VAL A 263 -17.98 6.49 5.34
CA VAL A 263 -18.39 5.53 6.37
C VAL A 263 -18.98 4.33 5.65
N ASN A 264 -18.14 3.35 5.35
CA ASN A 264 -18.61 1.99 5.15
C ASN A 264 -19.14 1.51 6.50
N GLU A 265 -20.41 1.80 6.78
CA GLU A 265 -21.16 1.05 7.78
C GLU A 265 -21.16 -0.39 7.29
N GLY A 266 -20.34 -1.22 7.94
CA GLY A 266 -20.25 -2.64 7.65
C GLY A 266 -21.64 -3.26 7.72
N LYS A 267 -22.17 -3.63 6.57
CA LYS A 267 -23.28 -4.58 6.40
C LYS A 267 -22.72 -5.86 5.85
#